data_000f4f0214c782ae2466b2c671c4128c
#
_entry.id   000f4f0214c782ae2466b2c671c4128c
#
_cell.length_a   1.000
_cell.length_b   1.000
_cell.length_c   1.000
_cell.angle_alpha   90.00
_cell.angle_beta   90.00
_cell.angle_gamma   90.00
#
_symmetry.space_group_name_H-M   'P 1'
#
loop_
_entity.id
_entity.type
_entity.pdbx_description
1 polymer ?
#
loop_
_entity_poly.entity_id
_entity_poly.type
_entity_poly.pdbx_seq_one_letter_code
_entity_poly.pdbx_strand_id
1 'polypeptide(L)'
;MLRPSELAGRAFTGRRVAVLAPGREAAWILPEVARTAASVKVFQEGPDWLLPLPLPLPRVAVPVAGRLHLRLAVRDPWLRRRLTPDPRFNHHRARVDGRYYAALQQPHCTLFTWPIFAVVPEGVRTAEGIEHRVDVLVVGEESTLAPLLFPDPSATARAAGSREDLPA
;
A
#
# COMPACT_ATOMS: atom_id res chain seq x y z
N MET A 1 -14.14 -5.01 3.58
CA MET A 1 -13.13 -4.15 2.94
C MET A 1 -13.33 -2.73 3.43
N LEU A 2 -12.26 -1.94 3.50
CA LEU A 2 -12.29 -0.56 3.99
C LEU A 2 -11.47 0.33 3.07
N ARG A 3 -11.91 1.59 2.92
CA ARG A 3 -11.12 2.65 2.31
C ARG A 3 -10.27 3.37 3.37
N PRO A 4 -9.19 4.04 2.99
CA PRO A 4 -8.35 4.78 3.91
C PRO A 4 -9.10 5.88 4.69
N SER A 5 -10.08 6.52 4.06
CA SER A 5 -10.95 7.52 4.69
C SER A 5 -11.78 6.98 5.86
N GLU A 6 -11.98 5.65 5.91
CA GLU A 6 -12.76 4.97 6.96
C GLU A 6 -11.90 4.50 8.15
N LEU A 7 -10.59 4.77 8.14
CA LEU A 7 -9.66 4.33 9.17
C LEU A 7 -9.69 5.22 10.43
N ALA A 8 -10.04 6.49 10.26
CA ALA A 8 -9.99 7.47 11.35
C ALA A 8 -10.82 7.01 12.57
N GLY A 9 -10.14 6.87 13.72
CA GLY A 9 -10.76 6.44 14.97
C GLY A 9 -11.12 4.95 15.06
N ARG A 10 -10.81 4.14 14.05
CA ARG A 10 -11.13 2.72 14.06
C ARG A 10 -10.02 1.90 14.73
N ALA A 11 -10.40 1.03 15.65
CA ALA A 11 -9.50 0.07 16.27
C ALA A 11 -9.61 -1.30 15.58
N PHE A 12 -8.46 -1.97 15.40
CA PHE A 12 -8.36 -3.29 14.79
C PHE A 12 -7.95 -4.36 15.79
N THR A 13 -8.29 -4.17 17.06
CA THR A 13 -7.90 -5.06 18.15
C THR A 13 -8.29 -6.52 17.87
N GLY A 14 -7.30 -7.40 17.94
CA GLY A 14 -7.49 -8.83 17.67
C GLY A 14 -7.71 -9.20 16.20
N ARG A 15 -7.70 -8.24 15.27
CA ARG A 15 -7.93 -8.49 13.84
C ARG A 15 -6.63 -8.66 13.06
N ARG A 16 -6.68 -9.54 12.06
CA ARG A 16 -5.65 -9.68 11.03
C ARG A 16 -6.00 -8.75 9.88
N VAL A 17 -5.14 -7.80 9.60
CA VAL A 17 -5.40 -6.76 8.60
C VAL A 17 -4.45 -6.92 7.42
N ALA A 18 -4.98 -6.86 6.20
CA ALA A 18 -4.19 -6.65 4.99
C ALA A 18 -4.27 -5.18 4.57
N VAL A 19 -3.15 -4.61 4.19
CA VAL A 19 -3.05 -3.27 3.59
C VAL A 19 -2.55 -3.44 2.17
N LEU A 20 -3.37 -3.04 1.21
CA LEU A 20 -3.05 -3.03 -0.21
C LEU A 20 -2.99 -1.58 -0.69
N ALA A 21 -1.80 -1.08 -0.95
CA ALA A 21 -1.62 0.32 -1.35
C ALA A 21 -0.26 0.54 -2.00
N PRO A 22 -0.11 1.57 -2.89
CA PRO A 22 1.20 2.08 -3.27
C PRO A 22 1.98 2.58 -2.06
N GLY A 23 3.32 2.62 -2.16
CA GLY A 23 4.21 2.93 -1.05
C GLY A 23 3.88 4.25 -0.34
N ARG A 24 3.47 5.27 -1.10
CA ARG A 24 3.08 6.58 -0.55
C ARG A 24 1.80 6.55 0.29
N GLU A 25 0.85 5.69 -0.05
CA GLU A 25 -0.36 5.51 0.76
C GLU A 25 -0.13 4.56 1.92
N ALA A 26 0.57 3.45 1.67
CA ALA A 26 0.96 2.51 2.72
C ALA A 26 1.73 3.22 3.85
N ALA A 27 2.49 4.27 3.52
CA ALA A 27 3.28 5.03 4.47
C ALA A 27 2.46 5.65 5.62
N TRP A 28 1.26 6.13 5.35
CA TRP A 28 0.40 6.69 6.40
C TRP A 28 -0.66 5.71 6.90
N ILE A 29 -1.10 4.76 6.08
CA ILE A 29 -2.07 3.74 6.47
C ILE A 29 -1.47 2.78 7.50
N LEU A 30 -0.27 2.26 7.22
CA LEU A 30 0.34 1.22 8.06
C LEU A 30 0.55 1.63 9.51
N PRO A 31 1.10 2.82 9.85
CA PRO A 31 1.27 3.22 11.24
C PRO A 31 -0.04 3.27 12.02
N GLU A 32 -1.14 3.66 11.40
CA GLU A 32 -2.44 3.73 12.05
C GLU A 32 -3.02 2.33 12.32
N VAL A 33 -2.94 1.44 11.32
CA VAL A 33 -3.43 0.06 11.44
C VAL A 33 -2.58 -0.75 12.43
N ALA A 34 -1.25 -0.62 12.36
CA ALA A 34 -0.32 -1.40 13.17
C ALA A 34 -0.43 -1.12 14.68
N ARG A 35 -0.98 0.02 15.08
CA ARG A 35 -1.15 0.36 16.50
C ARG A 35 -2.06 -0.60 17.25
N THR A 36 -3.05 -1.17 16.60
CA THR A 36 -4.12 -1.95 17.26
C THR A 36 -4.35 -3.33 16.66
N ALA A 37 -3.88 -3.59 15.44
CA ALA A 37 -4.07 -4.86 14.78
C ALA A 37 -3.26 -6.00 15.43
N ALA A 38 -3.81 -7.21 15.46
CA ALA A 38 -3.10 -8.40 15.92
C ALA A 38 -1.99 -8.82 14.94
N SER A 39 -2.24 -8.67 13.64
CA SER A 39 -1.21 -8.82 12.60
C SER A 39 -1.54 -7.98 11.39
N VAL A 40 -0.49 -7.51 10.71
CA VAL A 40 -0.63 -6.69 9.49
C VAL A 40 0.18 -7.31 8.37
N LYS A 41 -0.46 -7.53 7.24
CA LYS A 41 0.16 -7.95 5.98
C LYS A 41 0.09 -6.80 5.00
N VAL A 42 1.25 -6.28 4.60
CA VAL A 42 1.35 -5.13 3.68
C VAL A 42 1.65 -5.65 2.28
N PHE A 43 0.73 -5.45 1.37
CA PHE A 43 0.89 -5.73 -0.07
C PHE A 43 1.15 -4.40 -0.76
N GLN A 44 2.44 -4.08 -0.90
CA GLN A 44 2.86 -2.79 -1.43
C GLN A 44 2.97 -2.82 -2.95
N GLU A 45 2.21 -1.98 -3.62
CA GLU A 45 2.22 -1.80 -5.07
C GLU A 45 3.32 -0.80 -5.49
N GLY A 46 4.57 -1.24 -5.38
CA GLY A 46 5.74 -0.43 -5.66
C GLY A 46 6.20 0.43 -4.47
N PRO A 47 7.49 0.45 -4.20
CA PRO A 47 8.08 1.29 -3.16
C PRO A 47 8.26 2.73 -3.64
N ASP A 48 8.13 3.68 -2.70
CA ASP A 48 8.45 5.10 -2.88
C ASP A 48 9.60 5.51 -1.96
N TRP A 49 10.32 6.59 -2.33
CA TRP A 49 11.27 7.19 -1.42
C TRP A 49 10.56 7.90 -0.29
N LEU A 50 10.82 7.50 0.94
CA LEU A 50 10.30 8.15 2.14
C LEU A 50 11.43 8.89 2.86
N LEU A 51 11.15 10.11 3.28
CA LEU A 51 12.07 10.96 4.03
C LEU A 51 11.43 11.32 5.39
N PRO A 52 12.24 11.48 6.46
CA PRO A 52 11.72 11.81 7.78
C PRO A 52 11.17 13.23 7.88
N LEU A 53 11.64 14.12 7.01
CA LEU A 53 11.34 15.55 7.01
C LEU A 53 11.11 16.07 5.58
N PRO A 54 10.33 17.15 5.41
CA PRO A 54 10.13 17.81 4.13
C PRO A 54 11.37 18.63 3.76
N LEU A 55 12.35 17.98 3.14
CA LEU A 55 13.56 18.64 2.68
C LEU A 55 13.38 19.16 1.26
N PRO A 56 13.74 20.42 0.97
CA PRO A 56 13.70 20.99 -0.39
C PRO A 56 14.86 20.44 -1.23
N LEU A 57 14.81 19.16 -1.57
CA LEU A 57 15.86 18.50 -2.33
C LEU A 57 15.61 18.61 -3.84
N PRO A 58 16.65 18.87 -4.64
CA PRO A 58 16.53 18.69 -6.08
C PRO A 58 16.25 17.20 -6.41
N ARG A 59 15.51 16.96 -7.49
CA ARG A 59 15.05 15.61 -7.87
C ARG A 59 16.20 14.60 -7.92
N VAL A 60 17.36 15.00 -8.38
CA VAL A 60 18.57 14.14 -8.48
C VAL A 60 19.12 13.71 -7.11
N ALA A 61 18.89 14.48 -6.05
CA ALA A 61 19.35 14.16 -4.70
C ALA A 61 18.37 13.26 -3.93
N VAL A 62 17.11 13.18 -4.35
CA VAL A 62 16.07 12.36 -3.68
C VAL A 62 16.47 10.89 -3.53
N PRO A 63 16.98 10.19 -4.56
CA PRO A 63 17.38 8.80 -4.41
C PRO A 63 18.55 8.59 -3.43
N VAL A 64 19.46 9.55 -3.36
CA VAL A 64 20.62 9.48 -2.42
C VAL A 64 20.12 9.66 -0.98
N ALA A 65 19.34 10.69 -0.73
CA ALA A 65 18.76 10.96 0.57
C ALA A 65 17.84 9.80 1.02
N GLY A 66 17.01 9.29 0.12
CA GLY A 66 16.11 8.16 0.37
C GLY A 66 16.86 6.88 0.73
N ARG A 67 17.95 6.55 0.00
CA ARG A 67 18.81 5.40 0.34
C ARG A 67 19.49 5.57 1.69
N LEU A 68 19.99 6.77 1.99
CA LEU A 68 20.61 7.04 3.27
C LEU A 68 19.60 6.87 4.40
N HIS A 69 18.41 7.49 4.28
CA HIS A 69 17.36 7.35 5.27
C HIS A 69 16.94 5.89 5.44
N LEU A 70 16.73 5.16 4.34
CA LEU A 70 16.35 3.74 4.38
C LEU A 70 17.42 2.88 5.10
N ARG A 71 18.72 3.18 4.89
CA ARG A 71 19.80 2.48 5.59
C ARG A 71 19.84 2.76 7.08
N LEU A 72 19.50 3.97 7.48
CA LEU A 72 19.47 4.37 8.89
C LEU A 72 18.20 3.86 9.60
N ALA A 73 17.07 3.89 8.91
CA ALA A 73 15.77 3.56 9.50
C ALA A 73 15.45 2.05 9.51
N VAL A 74 15.95 1.29 8.53
CA VAL A 74 15.64 -0.15 8.39
C VAL A 74 16.89 -0.98 8.64
N ARG A 75 16.82 -1.88 9.63
CA ARG A 75 17.96 -2.74 10.03
C ARG A 75 18.16 -3.92 9.09
N ASP A 76 17.06 -4.55 8.64
CA ASP A 76 17.10 -5.75 7.81
C ASP A 76 17.52 -5.43 6.36
N PRO A 77 18.62 -6.04 5.85
CA PRO A 77 19.08 -5.84 4.47
C PRO A 77 18.08 -6.33 3.42
N TRP A 78 17.33 -7.40 3.70
CA TRP A 78 16.32 -7.91 2.78
C TRP A 78 15.15 -6.95 2.64
N LEU A 79 14.67 -6.43 3.76
CA LEU A 79 13.61 -5.44 3.78
C LEU A 79 14.04 -4.15 3.04
N ARG A 80 15.29 -3.71 3.24
CA ARG A 80 15.85 -2.56 2.50
C ARG A 80 15.82 -2.75 0.98
N ARG A 81 16.16 -3.94 0.49
CA ARG A 81 16.11 -4.24 -0.96
C ARG A 81 14.68 -4.13 -1.49
N ARG A 82 13.71 -4.66 -0.77
CA ARG A 82 12.29 -4.62 -1.16
C ARG A 82 11.72 -3.20 -1.14
N LEU A 83 12.22 -2.35 -0.25
CA LEU A 83 11.79 -0.97 -0.09
C LEU A 83 12.57 0.02 -0.96
N THR A 84 13.55 -0.45 -1.73
CA THR A 84 14.30 0.40 -2.65
C THR A 84 13.54 0.52 -3.97
N PRO A 85 13.08 1.73 -4.36
CA PRO A 85 12.38 1.94 -5.61
C PRO A 85 13.27 1.63 -6.83
N ASP A 86 12.66 1.03 -7.85
CA ASP A 86 13.31 0.86 -9.15
C ASP A 86 13.44 2.24 -9.83
N PRO A 87 14.66 2.63 -10.26
CA PRO A 87 14.88 3.89 -10.95
C PRO A 87 14.05 4.08 -12.21
N ARG A 88 13.62 2.98 -12.85
CA ARG A 88 12.82 3.00 -14.08
C ARG A 88 11.39 3.46 -13.85
N PHE A 89 10.83 3.20 -12.66
CA PHE A 89 9.43 3.46 -12.31
C PHE A 89 9.29 4.58 -11.28
N ASN A 90 10.39 5.06 -10.70
CA ASN A 90 10.35 6.10 -9.68
C ASN A 90 10.47 7.49 -10.31
N HIS A 91 9.46 8.31 -10.08
CA HIS A 91 9.43 9.70 -10.56
C HIS A 91 10.25 10.67 -9.71
N HIS A 92 11.25 10.19 -8.95
CA HIS A 92 12.12 11.00 -8.09
C HIS A 92 11.36 11.91 -7.12
N ARG A 93 10.18 11.49 -6.69
CA ARG A 93 9.40 12.16 -5.66
C ARG A 93 9.63 11.46 -4.33
N ALA A 94 9.94 12.22 -3.30
CA ALA A 94 9.94 11.73 -1.93
C ALA A 94 8.63 12.09 -1.25
N ARG A 95 8.17 11.23 -0.37
CA ARG A 95 7.10 11.51 0.58
C ARG A 95 7.70 11.66 1.97
N VAL A 96 7.03 12.43 2.80
CA VAL A 96 7.46 12.61 4.20
C VAL A 96 6.66 11.63 5.05
N ASP A 97 7.37 10.67 5.61
CA ASP A 97 6.83 9.81 6.66
C ASP A 97 7.95 9.25 7.53
N GLY A 98 7.96 9.63 8.81
CA GLY A 98 8.93 9.14 9.79
C GLY A 98 8.51 7.87 10.53
N ARG A 99 7.27 7.39 10.38
CA ARG A 99 6.69 6.28 11.16
C ARG A 99 6.59 4.96 10.39
N TYR A 100 6.55 5.02 9.07
CA TYR A 100 6.32 3.84 8.21
C TYR A 100 7.34 2.73 8.45
N TYR A 101 8.63 3.06 8.35
CA TYR A 101 9.69 2.07 8.53
C TYR A 101 9.72 1.49 9.94
N ALA A 102 9.37 2.27 10.95
CA ALA A 102 9.25 1.79 12.33
C ALA A 102 8.06 0.84 12.48
N ALA A 103 6.91 1.17 11.90
CA ALA A 103 5.73 0.31 11.90
C ALA A 103 5.98 -1.01 11.16
N LEU A 104 6.64 -0.95 9.99
CA LEU A 104 6.92 -2.15 9.19
C LEU A 104 7.89 -3.13 9.86
N GLN A 105 8.75 -2.65 10.77
CA GLN A 105 9.68 -3.49 11.52
C GLN A 105 9.09 -4.07 12.81
N GLN A 106 7.81 -3.83 13.10
CA GLN A 106 7.15 -4.48 14.23
C GLN A 106 6.95 -5.97 13.96
N PRO A 107 7.07 -6.84 14.98
CA PRO A 107 7.08 -8.30 14.79
C PRO A 107 5.77 -8.85 14.21
N HIS A 108 4.66 -8.13 14.34
CA HIS A 108 3.35 -8.51 13.78
C HIS A 108 3.09 -7.90 12.38
N CYS A 109 4.04 -7.16 11.80
CA CYS A 109 3.95 -6.61 10.47
C CYS A 109 4.81 -7.40 9.48
N THR A 110 4.26 -7.72 8.31
CA THR A 110 4.99 -8.44 7.24
C THR A 110 4.75 -7.78 5.89
N LEU A 111 5.83 -7.47 5.17
CA LEU A 111 5.76 -6.93 3.80
C LEU A 111 5.74 -8.06 2.78
N PHE A 112 4.75 -8.02 1.89
CA PHE A 112 4.63 -8.87 0.71
C PHE A 112 4.86 -8.03 -0.54
N THR A 113 5.70 -8.53 -1.45
CA THR A 113 6.03 -7.87 -2.73
C THR A 113 5.31 -8.52 -3.91
N TRP A 114 4.64 -9.65 -3.68
CA TRP A 114 3.85 -10.32 -4.69
C TRP A 114 2.49 -9.63 -4.83
N PRO A 115 2.03 -9.39 -6.06
CA PRO A 115 0.73 -8.78 -6.29
C PRO A 115 -0.39 -9.69 -5.78
N ILE A 116 -1.47 -9.09 -5.32
CA ILE A 116 -2.72 -9.81 -5.05
C ILE A 116 -3.33 -10.21 -6.38
N PHE A 117 -3.63 -11.50 -6.52
CA PHE A 117 -4.30 -12.07 -7.69
C PHE A 117 -5.82 -12.06 -7.52
N ALA A 118 -6.32 -12.37 -6.31
CA ALA A 118 -7.75 -12.42 -6.02
C ALA A 118 -8.03 -12.08 -4.56
N VAL A 119 -9.20 -11.50 -4.33
CA VAL A 119 -9.81 -11.40 -3.01
C VAL A 119 -10.76 -12.58 -2.84
N VAL A 120 -10.60 -13.33 -1.76
CA VAL A 120 -11.38 -14.52 -1.42
C VAL A 120 -12.13 -14.28 -0.11
N PRO A 121 -13.18 -15.04 0.22
CA PRO A 121 -13.98 -14.81 1.43
C PRO A 121 -13.16 -14.77 2.72
N GLU A 122 -12.10 -15.58 2.82
CA GLU A 122 -11.25 -15.69 4.01
C GLU A 122 -10.03 -14.75 3.97
N GLY A 123 -9.85 -13.96 2.89
CA GLY A 123 -8.70 -13.08 2.80
C GLY A 123 -8.26 -12.72 1.38
N VAL A 124 -6.97 -12.86 1.09
CA VAL A 124 -6.38 -12.53 -0.22
C VAL A 124 -5.50 -13.66 -0.72
N ARG A 125 -5.50 -13.88 -2.04
CA ARG A 125 -4.61 -14.82 -2.71
C ARG A 125 -3.59 -14.06 -3.53
N THR A 126 -2.32 -14.37 -3.35
CA THR A 126 -1.22 -13.79 -4.14
C THR A 126 -1.03 -14.53 -5.47
N ALA A 127 -0.27 -13.92 -6.39
CA ALA A 127 0.06 -14.53 -7.68
C ALA A 127 0.87 -15.84 -7.56
N GLU A 128 1.51 -16.09 -6.41
CA GLU A 128 2.15 -17.38 -6.08
C GLU A 128 1.14 -18.49 -5.73
N GLY A 129 -0.16 -18.18 -5.66
CA GLY A 129 -1.21 -19.10 -5.26
C GLY A 129 -1.39 -19.25 -3.74
N ILE A 130 -0.64 -18.49 -2.94
CA ILE A 130 -0.72 -18.56 -1.48
C ILE A 130 -1.91 -17.74 -1.00
N GLU A 131 -2.74 -18.36 -0.14
CA GLU A 131 -3.85 -17.67 0.52
C GLU A 131 -3.41 -17.09 1.86
N HIS A 132 -3.65 -15.82 2.03
CA HIS A 132 -3.40 -15.10 3.26
C HIS A 132 -4.73 -14.80 3.95
N ARG A 133 -5.01 -15.52 5.04
CA ARG A 133 -6.21 -15.25 5.85
C ARG A 133 -6.10 -13.88 6.50
N VAL A 134 -7.12 -13.05 6.31
CA VAL A 134 -7.26 -11.72 6.91
C VAL A 134 -8.72 -11.45 7.23
N ASP A 135 -8.95 -10.68 8.28
CA ASP A 135 -10.30 -10.33 8.72
C ASP A 135 -10.75 -9.00 8.12
N VAL A 136 -9.77 -8.15 7.78
CA VAL A 136 -9.99 -6.83 7.21
C VAL A 136 -9.00 -6.58 6.08
N LEU A 137 -9.49 -6.09 4.94
CA LEU A 137 -8.68 -5.60 3.83
C LEU A 137 -8.86 -4.09 3.72
N VAL A 138 -7.77 -3.34 3.89
CA VAL A 138 -7.69 -1.91 3.64
C VAL A 138 -7.07 -1.71 2.27
N VAL A 139 -7.78 -1.03 1.38
CA VAL A 139 -7.34 -0.78 0.00
C VAL A 139 -7.11 0.70 -0.19
N GLY A 140 -5.91 1.08 -0.58
CA GLY A 140 -5.55 2.46 -0.90
C GLY A 140 -6.38 2.99 -2.07
N GLU A 141 -6.63 4.29 -2.08
CA GLU A 141 -7.42 4.94 -3.15
C GLU A 141 -6.69 4.92 -4.49
N GLU A 142 -5.35 4.98 -4.45
CA GLU A 142 -4.49 4.92 -5.61
C GLU A 142 -4.03 3.49 -5.97
N SER A 143 -4.55 2.47 -5.29
CA SER A 143 -4.29 1.06 -5.61
C SER A 143 -4.84 0.70 -6.98
N THR A 144 -4.08 -0.09 -7.74
CA THR A 144 -4.52 -0.61 -9.05
C THR A 144 -5.77 -1.47 -8.96
N LEU A 145 -6.02 -2.08 -7.80
CA LEU A 145 -7.22 -2.89 -7.55
C LEU A 145 -8.39 -2.08 -6.97
N ALA A 146 -8.19 -0.82 -6.57
CA ALA A 146 -9.25 0.00 -6.00
C ALA A 146 -10.50 0.12 -6.91
N PRO A 147 -10.38 0.38 -8.22
CA PRO A 147 -11.55 0.46 -9.11
C PRO A 147 -12.31 -0.85 -9.25
N LEU A 148 -11.63 -2.00 -9.13
CA LEU A 148 -12.24 -3.32 -9.21
C LEU A 148 -12.96 -3.71 -7.92
N LEU A 149 -12.42 -3.30 -6.78
CA LEU A 149 -12.96 -3.64 -5.46
C LEU A 149 -14.02 -2.65 -4.97
N PHE A 150 -13.99 -1.43 -5.49
CA PHE A 150 -14.95 -0.36 -5.21
C PHE A 150 -15.45 0.25 -6.53
N PRO A 151 -16.25 -0.48 -7.33
CA PRO A 151 -16.76 0.05 -8.59
C PRO A 151 -17.58 1.31 -8.34
N ASP A 152 -17.30 2.36 -9.11
CA ASP A 152 -18.10 3.58 -9.10
C ASP A 152 -19.43 3.30 -9.83
N PRO A 153 -20.58 3.40 -9.15
CA PRO A 153 -21.88 3.14 -9.79
C PRO A 153 -22.15 4.09 -10.95
N SER A 154 -21.58 5.28 -10.95
CA SER A 154 -21.73 6.25 -12.05
C SER A 154 -20.94 5.86 -13.30
N ALA A 155 -19.81 5.20 -13.16
CA ALA A 155 -19.00 4.70 -14.26
C ALA A 155 -19.68 3.51 -14.97
N THR A 156 -20.31 2.64 -14.20
CA THR A 156 -21.07 1.49 -14.73
C THR A 156 -22.29 1.94 -15.53
N ALA A 157 -22.99 2.97 -15.07
CA ALA A 157 -24.14 3.54 -15.77
C ALA A 157 -23.76 4.19 -17.13
N ARG A 158 -22.60 4.86 -17.20
CA ARG A 158 -22.09 5.45 -18.46
C ARG A 158 -21.71 4.38 -19.49
N ALA A 159 -21.12 3.27 -19.05
CA ALA A 159 -20.77 2.16 -19.93
C ALA A 159 -21.97 1.41 -20.48
N ALA A 160 -23.06 1.34 -19.72
CA ALA A 160 -24.33 0.74 -20.16
C ALA A 160 -25.07 1.64 -21.19
N GLY A 161 -25.07 2.96 -21.00
CA GLY A 161 -25.73 3.91 -21.90
C GLY A 161 -25.07 4.04 -23.28
N SER A 162 -23.76 3.74 -23.39
CA SER A 162 -23.05 3.81 -24.67
C SER A 162 -23.27 2.62 -25.61
N ARG A 163 -24.04 1.61 -25.19
CA ARG A 163 -24.35 0.43 -26.02
C ARG A 163 -25.67 0.54 -26.78
N GLU A 164 -26.50 1.52 -26.48
CA GLU A 164 -27.81 1.70 -27.14
C GLU A 164 -27.76 2.54 -28.43
N ASP A 165 -26.65 3.22 -28.73
CA ASP A 165 -26.49 4.07 -29.90
C ASP A 165 -25.66 3.42 -31.04
N LEU A 166 -25.89 2.14 -31.36
CA LEU A 166 -25.43 1.59 -32.64
C LEU A 166 -26.61 1.64 -33.63
N PRO A 167 -26.53 2.46 -34.69
CA PRO A 167 -27.54 2.44 -35.74
C PRO A 167 -27.47 1.13 -36.53
N ALA A 168 -28.66 0.63 -36.85
CA ALA A 168 -28.89 -0.55 -37.68
C ALA A 168 -28.42 -0.37 -39.13
#